data_3ae06d33a05b6ed27377eaa83eaa9ca8
#
_entry.id   3ae06d33a05b6ed27377eaa83eaa9ca8
#
_cell.length_a   1.000
_cell.length_b   1.000
_cell.length_c   1.000
_cell.angle_alpha   90.00
_cell.angle_beta   90.00
_cell.angle_gamma   90.00
#
_symmetry.space_group_name_H-M   'P 1'
#
loop_
_entity.id
_entity.type
_entity.pdbx_description
1 polymer ?
#
loop_
_entity_poly.entity_id
_entity_poly.type
_entity_poly.pdbx_seq_one_letter_code
_entity_poly.pdbx_strand_id
1 'polypeptide(L)'
;MTSAPTAGRLSVIGLGPGRLDWCLPDVADRIRAATDLVGYGTYLDLVAIETTARRHPSDNRVEADRAVFALDLAAKGADVVVVSSGDPGVFAMASAVVEQLDRWPDRWRDVELEVVPGVTAAQAVASRVGAPLGHDFCVISLSDVLKPWEVIERRLDAAAGADFVIAVYNPTSRHRPWQLERAVEILSSHRLPATPVVVGRDVGRPGEVVRVITLDALVEAGADMRTVIVVGSSTTRVLPDRPLGASVYTPRWYGDDTVTT
;
A
#
# COMPACT_ATOMS: atom_id res chain seq x y z
N MET A 1 15.05 -12.02 -44.20
CA MET A 1 14.13 -11.13 -43.50
C MET A 1 14.11 -11.60 -42.05
N THR A 2 14.87 -10.96 -41.17
CA THR A 2 14.78 -11.22 -39.72
C THR A 2 13.45 -10.66 -39.24
N SER A 3 12.53 -11.53 -38.76
CA SER A 3 11.32 -11.08 -38.09
C SER A 3 11.72 -10.14 -36.97
N ALA A 4 11.04 -9.00 -36.84
CA ALA A 4 11.21 -8.14 -35.66
C ALA A 4 11.00 -9.04 -34.44
N PRO A 5 11.82 -8.88 -33.38
CA PRO A 5 11.61 -9.63 -32.15
C PRO A 5 10.18 -9.33 -31.67
N THR A 6 9.42 -10.37 -31.37
CA THR A 6 8.11 -10.22 -30.71
C THR A 6 8.36 -9.51 -29.39
N ALA A 7 7.60 -8.44 -29.12
CA ALA A 7 7.66 -7.76 -27.83
C ALA A 7 7.41 -8.77 -26.70
N GLY A 8 8.06 -8.55 -25.59
CA GLY A 8 7.91 -9.37 -24.38
C GLY A 8 6.76 -8.89 -23.51
N ARG A 9 6.74 -9.36 -22.28
CA ARG A 9 5.74 -9.05 -21.28
C ARG A 9 6.32 -8.18 -20.17
N LEU A 10 5.52 -7.29 -19.63
CA LEU A 10 5.78 -6.55 -18.41
C LEU A 10 4.70 -6.88 -17.37
N SER A 11 5.05 -7.58 -16.32
CA SER A 11 4.17 -7.83 -15.18
C SER A 11 4.52 -6.91 -14.01
N VAL A 12 3.58 -6.08 -13.57
CA VAL A 12 3.74 -5.25 -12.36
C VAL A 12 3.08 -5.98 -11.21
N ILE A 13 3.88 -6.46 -10.25
CA ILE A 13 3.40 -7.39 -9.23
C ILE A 13 3.47 -6.80 -7.81
N GLY A 14 2.57 -7.28 -6.93
CA GLY A 14 2.58 -7.03 -5.51
C GLY A 14 3.08 -8.24 -4.71
N LEU A 15 4.20 -8.11 -4.01
CA LEU A 15 4.70 -9.15 -3.11
C LEU A 15 3.85 -9.37 -1.85
N GLY A 16 2.84 -8.52 -1.63
CA GLY A 16 2.22 -8.41 -0.33
C GLY A 16 3.12 -7.70 0.69
N PRO A 17 2.78 -7.73 1.98
CA PRO A 17 3.45 -6.93 3.01
C PRO A 17 4.81 -7.48 3.43
N GLY A 18 5.19 -8.71 3.04
CA GLY A 18 6.52 -9.26 3.29
C GLY A 18 6.58 -10.75 3.69
N ARG A 19 5.45 -11.37 4.05
CA ARG A 19 5.39 -12.82 4.29
C ARG A 19 5.25 -13.56 2.96
N LEU A 20 6.02 -14.62 2.76
CA LEU A 20 5.95 -15.43 1.54
C LEU A 20 4.57 -16.12 1.38
N ASP A 21 3.96 -16.55 2.47
CA ASP A 21 2.63 -17.16 2.49
C ASP A 21 1.47 -16.17 2.22
N TRP A 22 1.76 -14.86 2.13
CA TRP A 22 0.85 -13.83 1.68
C TRP A 22 1.14 -13.36 0.24
N CYS A 23 2.14 -13.95 -0.39
CA CYS A 23 2.40 -13.77 -1.80
C CYS A 23 1.45 -14.68 -2.60
N LEU A 24 0.75 -14.11 -3.57
CA LEU A 24 -0.13 -14.90 -4.42
C LEU A 24 0.67 -15.91 -5.26
N PRO A 25 0.12 -17.11 -5.51
CA PRO A 25 0.78 -18.11 -6.36
C PRO A 25 1.15 -17.57 -7.75
N ASP A 26 0.27 -16.78 -8.36
CA ASP A 26 0.50 -16.16 -9.67
C ASP A 26 1.70 -15.20 -9.65
N VAL A 27 1.89 -14.43 -8.58
CA VAL A 27 3.08 -13.59 -8.39
C VAL A 27 4.35 -14.43 -8.37
N ALA A 28 4.32 -15.57 -7.66
CA ALA A 28 5.46 -16.47 -7.59
C ALA A 28 5.80 -17.07 -8.97
N ASP A 29 4.78 -17.42 -9.75
CA ASP A 29 4.98 -17.97 -11.10
C ASP A 29 5.54 -16.92 -12.06
N ARG A 30 5.10 -15.66 -11.99
CA ARG A 30 5.69 -14.56 -12.77
C ARG A 30 7.16 -14.34 -12.42
N ILE A 31 7.52 -14.37 -11.14
CA ILE A 31 8.92 -14.22 -10.71
C ILE A 31 9.80 -15.37 -11.22
N ARG A 32 9.29 -16.60 -11.20
CA ARG A 32 10.05 -17.78 -11.71
C ARG A 32 10.27 -17.73 -13.21
N ALA A 33 9.25 -17.25 -13.96
CA ALA A 33 9.31 -17.16 -15.42
C ALA A 33 10.10 -15.96 -15.92
N ALA A 34 10.31 -14.92 -15.08
CA ALA A 34 10.95 -13.69 -15.48
C ALA A 34 12.41 -13.86 -15.94
N THR A 35 12.79 -13.09 -16.95
CA THR A 35 14.20 -12.89 -17.31
C THR A 35 14.85 -11.75 -16.52
N ASP A 36 14.04 -10.76 -16.12
CA ASP A 36 14.49 -9.53 -15.49
C ASP A 36 13.52 -9.10 -14.35
N LEU A 37 14.08 -8.82 -13.17
CA LEU A 37 13.36 -8.22 -12.04
C LEU A 37 13.81 -6.77 -11.88
N VAL A 38 12.86 -5.84 -11.91
CA VAL A 38 13.09 -4.41 -11.77
C VAL A 38 12.38 -3.90 -10.53
N GLY A 39 13.04 -3.09 -9.70
CA GLY A 39 12.38 -2.59 -8.49
C GLY A 39 13.24 -1.67 -7.63
N TYR A 40 12.64 -1.12 -6.59
CA TYR A 40 13.39 -0.51 -5.50
C TYR A 40 14.23 -1.59 -4.81
N GLY A 41 15.52 -1.31 -4.56
CA GLY A 41 16.47 -2.30 -4.04
C GLY A 41 15.92 -3.07 -2.83
N THR A 42 15.38 -2.34 -1.85
CA THR A 42 14.77 -2.96 -0.65
C THR A 42 13.61 -3.92 -0.99
N TYR A 43 12.84 -3.68 -2.06
CA TYR A 43 11.77 -4.59 -2.44
C TYR A 43 12.27 -5.81 -3.20
N LEU A 44 13.32 -5.65 -3.99
CA LEU A 44 14.01 -6.79 -4.61
C LEU A 44 14.63 -7.72 -3.56
N ASP A 45 15.14 -7.17 -2.45
CA ASP A 45 15.68 -7.95 -1.34
C ASP A 45 14.60 -8.79 -0.61
N LEU A 46 13.32 -8.39 -0.72
CA LEU A 46 12.18 -9.15 -0.18
C LEU A 46 11.76 -10.33 -1.06
N VAL A 47 12.26 -10.43 -2.28
CA VAL A 47 11.96 -11.55 -3.18
C VAL A 47 12.66 -12.80 -2.69
N ALA A 48 11.93 -13.63 -1.94
CA ALA A 48 12.39 -14.90 -1.40
C ALA A 48 12.14 -16.11 -2.32
N ILE A 49 11.60 -15.85 -3.53
CA ILE A 49 11.32 -16.85 -4.56
C ILE A 49 12.60 -17.10 -5.36
N GLU A 50 12.98 -18.36 -5.50
CA GLU A 50 14.11 -18.73 -6.34
C GLU A 50 13.85 -18.40 -7.80
N THR A 51 14.80 -17.71 -8.43
CA THR A 51 14.75 -17.31 -9.83
C THR A 51 16.14 -17.04 -10.39
N THR A 52 16.31 -17.27 -11.68
CA THR A 52 17.53 -16.93 -12.43
C THR A 52 17.48 -15.55 -13.08
N ALA A 53 16.39 -14.80 -12.85
CA ALA A 53 16.19 -13.48 -13.41
C ALA A 53 17.29 -12.49 -12.97
N ARG A 54 17.72 -11.63 -13.88
CA ARG A 54 18.63 -10.53 -13.58
C ARG A 54 17.90 -9.50 -12.71
N ARG A 55 18.54 -9.05 -11.63
CA ARG A 55 17.99 -8.03 -10.74
C ARG A 55 18.52 -6.64 -11.13
N HIS A 56 17.60 -5.68 -11.29
CA HIS A 56 17.87 -4.29 -11.62
C HIS A 56 17.39 -3.38 -10.47
N PRO A 57 18.19 -3.23 -9.41
CA PRO A 57 17.84 -2.35 -8.30
C PRO A 57 17.94 -0.89 -8.72
N SER A 58 17.05 -0.06 -8.21
CA SER A 58 17.08 1.38 -8.37
C SER A 58 16.66 2.10 -7.09
N ASP A 59 16.89 3.41 -7.00
CA ASP A 59 16.54 4.21 -5.84
C ASP A 59 15.01 4.46 -5.77
N ASN A 60 14.50 4.85 -4.61
CA ASN A 60 13.05 5.00 -4.37
C ASN A 60 12.42 6.18 -5.15
N ARG A 61 13.19 7.19 -5.53
CA ARG A 61 12.68 8.44 -6.12
C ARG A 61 12.68 8.47 -7.64
N VAL A 62 12.93 7.36 -8.30
CA VAL A 62 13.06 7.26 -9.77
C VAL A 62 11.99 6.35 -10.37
N GLU A 63 10.74 6.49 -9.91
CA GLU A 63 9.64 5.62 -10.33
C GLU A 63 9.35 5.70 -11.83
N ALA A 64 9.35 6.91 -12.41
CA ALA A 64 9.16 7.09 -13.84
C ALA A 64 10.30 6.48 -14.68
N ASP A 65 11.56 6.69 -14.26
CA ASP A 65 12.73 6.14 -14.95
C ASP A 65 12.74 4.60 -14.85
N ARG A 66 12.37 4.07 -13.69
CA ARG A 66 12.21 2.62 -13.48
C ARG A 66 11.14 2.04 -14.39
N ALA A 67 10.00 2.72 -14.55
CA ALA A 67 8.92 2.29 -15.44
C ALA A 67 9.40 2.29 -16.91
N VAL A 68 10.05 3.36 -17.36
CA VAL A 68 10.63 3.45 -18.71
C VAL A 68 11.66 2.34 -18.94
N PHE A 69 12.57 2.11 -18.00
CA PHE A 69 13.58 1.05 -18.09
C PHE A 69 12.94 -0.35 -18.24
N ALA A 70 11.92 -0.65 -17.43
CA ALA A 70 11.22 -1.93 -17.49
C ALA A 70 10.49 -2.11 -18.82
N LEU A 71 9.79 -1.08 -19.30
CA LEU A 71 9.10 -1.09 -20.59
C LEU A 71 10.08 -1.25 -21.77
N ASP A 72 11.25 -0.62 -21.71
CA ASP A 72 12.28 -0.76 -22.75
C ASP A 72 12.92 -2.16 -22.79
N LEU A 73 13.01 -2.85 -21.65
CA LEU A 73 13.42 -4.25 -21.61
C LEU A 73 12.35 -5.16 -22.25
N ALA A 74 11.08 -4.97 -21.87
CA ALA A 74 9.98 -5.75 -22.42
C ALA A 74 9.82 -5.53 -23.94
N ALA A 75 9.99 -4.30 -24.44
CA ALA A 75 9.97 -4.01 -25.87
C ALA A 75 11.07 -4.73 -26.67
N LYS A 76 12.14 -5.17 -26.01
CA LYS A 76 13.23 -5.97 -26.61
C LYS A 76 12.99 -7.49 -26.50
N GLY A 77 11.80 -7.91 -26.08
CA GLY A 77 11.41 -9.31 -25.98
C GLY A 77 11.69 -9.97 -24.60
N ALA A 78 12.06 -9.19 -23.58
CA ALA A 78 12.27 -9.72 -22.24
C ALA A 78 10.92 -10.01 -21.52
N ASP A 79 10.91 -11.01 -20.64
CA ASP A 79 9.83 -11.22 -19.65
C ASP A 79 10.23 -10.50 -18.36
N VAL A 80 9.64 -9.32 -18.16
CA VAL A 80 10.06 -8.36 -17.12
C VAL A 80 9.04 -8.34 -16.00
N VAL A 81 9.52 -8.41 -14.76
CA VAL A 81 8.69 -8.23 -13.56
C VAL A 81 9.12 -6.96 -12.83
N VAL A 82 8.19 -6.01 -12.67
CA VAL A 82 8.34 -4.87 -11.77
C VAL A 82 7.79 -5.21 -10.42
N VAL A 83 8.66 -5.17 -9.40
CA VAL A 83 8.35 -5.60 -8.04
C VAL A 83 7.90 -4.42 -7.18
N SER A 84 6.71 -4.53 -6.57
CA SER A 84 6.21 -3.64 -5.53
C SER A 84 6.00 -4.39 -4.22
N SER A 85 6.16 -3.71 -3.10
CA SER A 85 5.68 -4.19 -1.80
C SER A 85 4.18 -3.91 -1.67
N GLY A 86 3.44 -4.76 -0.96
CA GLY A 86 1.98 -4.62 -0.86
C GLY A 86 1.29 -4.93 -2.18
N ASP A 87 0.39 -4.05 -2.59
CA ASP A 87 -0.34 -4.09 -3.86
C ASP A 87 0.28 -3.08 -4.84
N PRO A 88 0.50 -3.43 -6.12
CA PRO A 88 1.14 -2.54 -7.10
C PRO A 88 0.25 -1.36 -7.53
N GLY A 89 -1.07 -1.43 -7.32
CA GLY A 89 -2.03 -0.36 -7.61
C GLY A 89 -2.27 0.60 -6.45
N VAL A 90 -1.74 0.30 -5.25
CA VAL A 90 -1.95 1.14 -4.06
C VAL A 90 -0.68 1.95 -3.74
N PHE A 91 -0.60 3.17 -4.27
CA PHE A 91 0.55 4.09 -4.12
C PHE A 91 1.89 3.46 -4.54
N ALA A 92 1.89 2.67 -5.60
CA ALA A 92 3.03 1.88 -6.05
C ALA A 92 3.19 1.92 -7.59
N MET A 93 3.94 0.98 -8.17
CA MET A 93 4.48 1.08 -9.51
C MET A 93 3.46 0.95 -10.66
N ALA A 94 2.25 0.40 -10.43
CA ALA A 94 1.32 0.19 -11.54
C ALA A 94 0.91 1.51 -12.23
N SER A 95 0.58 2.54 -11.44
CA SER A 95 0.26 3.87 -12.00
C SER A 95 1.45 4.48 -12.73
N ALA A 96 2.66 4.40 -12.17
CA ALA A 96 3.85 4.94 -12.82
C ALA A 96 4.14 4.28 -14.18
N VAL A 97 3.88 2.97 -14.32
CA VAL A 97 4.02 2.26 -15.61
C VAL A 97 2.94 2.70 -16.60
N VAL A 98 1.67 2.73 -16.17
CA VAL A 98 0.56 3.12 -17.04
C VAL A 98 0.67 4.58 -17.49
N GLU A 99 1.13 5.49 -16.62
CA GLU A 99 1.40 6.89 -16.97
C GLU A 99 2.45 7.02 -18.08
N GLN A 100 3.47 6.13 -18.14
CA GLN A 100 4.43 6.14 -19.24
C GLN A 100 3.81 5.65 -20.56
N LEU A 101 2.93 4.65 -20.51
CA LEU A 101 2.19 4.19 -21.69
C LEU A 101 1.24 5.26 -22.23
N ASP A 102 0.55 5.98 -21.36
CA ASP A 102 -0.31 7.11 -21.73
C ASP A 102 0.49 8.26 -22.35
N ARG A 103 1.64 8.58 -21.76
CA ARG A 103 2.54 9.64 -22.24
C ARG A 103 3.18 9.34 -23.60
N TRP A 104 3.45 8.06 -23.89
CA TRP A 104 4.15 7.60 -25.09
C TRP A 104 3.42 6.42 -25.76
N PRO A 105 2.20 6.57 -26.28
CA PRO A 105 1.31 5.48 -26.68
C PRO A 105 1.88 4.59 -27.79
N ASP A 106 2.77 5.11 -28.62
CA ASP A 106 3.35 4.36 -29.75
C ASP A 106 4.67 3.65 -29.38
N ARG A 107 5.34 4.07 -28.30
CA ARG A 107 6.70 3.60 -28.00
C ARG A 107 6.74 2.12 -27.58
N TRP A 108 5.72 1.67 -26.86
CA TRP A 108 5.66 0.33 -26.29
C TRP A 108 4.34 -0.37 -26.62
N ARG A 109 3.77 -0.04 -27.78
CA ARG A 109 2.46 -0.52 -28.23
C ARG A 109 2.31 -2.04 -28.17
N ASP A 110 3.38 -2.77 -28.48
CA ASP A 110 3.36 -4.24 -28.61
C ASP A 110 3.75 -4.95 -27.29
N VAL A 111 4.06 -4.19 -26.23
CA VAL A 111 4.37 -4.76 -24.91
C VAL A 111 3.09 -5.23 -24.24
N GLU A 112 3.03 -6.50 -23.88
CA GLU A 112 1.94 -7.05 -23.08
C GLU A 112 2.11 -6.59 -21.63
N LEU A 113 1.18 -5.76 -21.13
CA LEU A 113 1.17 -5.30 -19.73
C LEU A 113 0.18 -6.11 -18.91
N GLU A 114 0.62 -6.54 -17.74
CA GLU A 114 -0.19 -7.20 -16.73
C GLU A 114 0.04 -6.57 -15.36
N VAL A 115 -1.02 -6.41 -14.56
CA VAL A 115 -0.94 -5.99 -13.16
C VAL A 115 -1.45 -7.12 -12.29
N VAL A 116 -0.57 -7.69 -11.45
CA VAL A 116 -0.92 -8.80 -10.55
C VAL A 116 -1.02 -8.25 -9.12
N PRO A 117 -2.20 -8.32 -8.48
CA PRO A 117 -2.43 -7.72 -7.19
C PRO A 117 -1.61 -8.36 -6.07
N GLY A 118 -1.60 -7.71 -4.91
CA GLY A 118 -1.01 -8.22 -3.68
C GLY A 118 -1.80 -7.77 -2.45
N VAL A 119 -1.56 -8.40 -1.32
CA VAL A 119 -2.17 -7.97 -0.05
C VAL A 119 -1.62 -6.60 0.33
N THR A 120 -2.47 -5.57 0.31
CA THR A 120 -2.04 -4.21 0.69
C THR A 120 -1.81 -4.09 2.20
N ALA A 121 -0.94 -3.16 2.61
CA ALA A 121 -0.57 -2.99 4.01
C ALA A 121 -1.75 -2.64 4.92
N ALA A 122 -2.78 -1.93 4.44
CA ALA A 122 -3.99 -1.65 5.22
C ALA A 122 -4.74 -2.94 5.61
N GLN A 123 -4.93 -3.86 4.66
CA GLN A 123 -5.54 -5.16 4.94
C GLN A 123 -4.67 -6.02 5.86
N ALA A 124 -3.36 -5.99 5.66
CA ALA A 124 -2.42 -6.68 6.51
C ALA A 124 -2.50 -6.21 7.98
N VAL A 125 -2.52 -4.89 8.21
CA VAL A 125 -2.67 -4.30 9.56
C VAL A 125 -4.04 -4.66 10.15
N ALA A 126 -5.12 -4.52 9.38
CA ALA A 126 -6.47 -4.85 9.82
C ALA A 126 -6.58 -6.31 10.29
N SER A 127 -6.00 -7.24 9.54
CA SER A 127 -6.04 -8.67 9.86
C SER A 127 -5.37 -9.04 11.20
N ARG A 128 -4.51 -8.17 11.74
CA ARG A 128 -3.83 -8.40 13.02
C ARG A 128 -4.71 -8.08 14.23
N VAL A 129 -5.73 -7.27 14.03
CA VAL A 129 -6.58 -6.77 15.14
C VAL A 129 -8.04 -7.19 15.01
N GLY A 130 -8.45 -7.71 13.85
CA GLY A 130 -9.83 -8.14 13.62
C GLY A 130 -10.42 -7.56 12.34
N ALA A 131 -11.45 -6.71 12.45
CA ALA A 131 -12.17 -6.16 11.31
C ALA A 131 -12.36 -4.62 11.41
N PRO A 132 -11.30 -3.81 11.60
CA PRO A 132 -11.45 -2.36 11.64
C PRO A 132 -11.92 -1.77 10.32
N LEU A 133 -11.72 -2.47 9.19
CA LEU A 133 -12.19 -2.09 7.85
C LEU A 133 -13.54 -2.72 7.50
N GLY A 134 -14.36 -3.06 8.51
CA GLY A 134 -15.62 -3.78 8.35
C GLY A 134 -16.77 -2.95 7.77
N HIS A 135 -16.63 -1.63 7.73
CA HIS A 135 -17.55 -0.66 7.12
C HIS A 135 -16.85 0.10 5.99
N ASP A 136 -17.50 1.12 5.44
CA ASP A 136 -16.89 1.96 4.41
C ASP A 136 -15.56 2.56 4.89
N PHE A 137 -14.54 2.41 4.10
CA PHE A 137 -13.21 2.93 4.40
C PHE A 137 -12.56 3.57 3.19
N CYS A 138 -11.62 4.45 3.44
CA CYS A 138 -10.78 5.04 2.39
C CYS A 138 -9.30 4.89 2.72
N VAL A 139 -8.47 5.09 1.68
CA VAL A 139 -7.02 5.00 1.77
C VAL A 139 -6.42 6.33 1.37
N ILE A 140 -5.64 6.97 2.27
CA ILE A 140 -5.02 8.28 2.02
C ILE A 140 -3.52 8.20 2.30
N SER A 141 -2.71 8.68 1.35
CA SER A 141 -1.28 8.86 1.54
C SER A 141 -0.98 10.29 1.95
N LEU A 142 -0.21 10.47 3.05
CA LEU A 142 0.28 11.78 3.50
C LEU A 142 1.51 12.25 2.73
N SER A 143 1.93 11.52 1.69
CA SER A 143 3.03 11.98 0.83
C SER A 143 2.59 13.14 -0.05
N ASP A 144 3.24 14.29 0.12
CA ASP A 144 3.09 15.53 -0.66
C ASP A 144 4.14 15.66 -1.78
N VAL A 145 4.82 14.56 -2.12
CA VAL A 145 5.84 14.54 -3.18
C VAL A 145 5.22 14.72 -4.57
N LEU A 146 4.06 14.06 -4.80
CA LEU A 146 3.39 14.05 -6.11
C LEU A 146 2.10 14.88 -6.14
N LYS A 147 1.68 15.44 -5.02
CA LYS A 147 0.45 16.26 -4.91
C LYS A 147 0.60 17.31 -3.82
N PRO A 148 0.00 18.50 -3.97
CA PRO A 148 0.02 19.55 -2.95
C PRO A 148 -0.61 19.08 -1.64
N TRP A 149 -0.08 19.55 -0.51
CA TRP A 149 -0.58 19.19 0.81
C TRP A 149 -2.04 19.59 1.04
N GLU A 150 -2.48 20.71 0.50
CA GLU A 150 -3.86 21.20 0.60
C GLU A 150 -4.88 20.21 -0.01
N VAL A 151 -4.46 19.42 -0.99
CA VAL A 151 -5.28 18.33 -1.55
C VAL A 151 -5.44 17.20 -0.56
N ILE A 152 -4.39 16.90 0.20
CA ILE A 152 -4.41 15.86 1.24
C ILE A 152 -5.32 16.31 2.40
N GLU A 153 -5.17 17.55 2.87
CA GLU A 153 -6.03 18.13 3.92
C GLU A 153 -7.50 18.03 3.57
N ARG A 154 -7.90 18.50 2.39
CA ARG A 154 -9.31 18.42 1.94
C ARG A 154 -9.83 16.99 1.89
N ARG A 155 -8.98 16.01 1.52
CA ARG A 155 -9.38 14.59 1.49
C ARG A 155 -9.53 14.02 2.89
N LEU A 156 -8.64 14.36 3.81
CA LEU A 156 -8.72 13.97 5.22
C LEU A 156 -9.98 14.55 5.87
N ASP A 157 -10.22 15.85 5.69
CA ASP A 157 -11.39 16.57 6.21
C ASP A 157 -12.70 15.97 5.69
N ALA A 158 -12.83 15.77 4.38
CA ALA A 158 -14.00 15.17 3.76
C ALA A 158 -14.25 13.73 4.22
N ALA A 159 -13.21 12.90 4.27
CA ALA A 159 -13.32 11.51 4.70
C ALA A 159 -13.68 11.41 6.21
N ALA A 160 -13.07 12.23 7.03
CA ALA A 160 -13.37 12.28 8.44
C ALA A 160 -14.78 12.84 8.70
N GLY A 161 -15.17 13.90 8.00
CA GLY A 161 -16.52 14.47 8.10
C GLY A 161 -17.64 13.52 7.65
N ALA A 162 -17.33 12.63 6.69
CA ALA A 162 -18.25 11.58 6.22
C ALA A 162 -18.17 10.28 7.04
N ASP A 163 -17.44 10.28 8.14
CA ASP A 163 -17.27 9.16 9.08
C ASP A 163 -16.64 7.88 8.50
N PHE A 164 -15.82 7.97 7.44
CA PHE A 164 -15.07 6.83 6.94
C PHE A 164 -14.03 6.33 7.95
N VAL A 165 -13.79 5.03 7.97
CA VAL A 165 -12.52 4.51 8.49
C VAL A 165 -11.40 4.91 7.52
N ILE A 166 -10.28 5.43 8.03
CA ILE A 166 -9.23 6.00 7.19
C ILE A 166 -7.92 5.21 7.37
N ALA A 167 -7.48 4.54 6.32
CA ALA A 167 -6.16 3.92 6.28
C ALA A 167 -5.13 4.94 5.76
N VAL A 168 -4.19 5.33 6.61
CA VAL A 168 -3.18 6.34 6.34
C VAL A 168 -1.85 5.69 5.99
N TYR A 169 -1.34 6.01 4.79
CA TYR A 169 -0.04 5.58 4.28
C TYR A 169 0.97 6.72 4.30
N ASN A 170 2.25 6.37 4.34
CA ASN A 170 3.36 7.32 4.34
C ASN A 170 3.20 8.42 5.42
N PRO A 171 2.91 8.05 6.66
CA PRO A 171 2.50 9.01 7.70
C PRO A 171 3.55 10.08 7.99
N THR A 172 4.83 9.72 7.94
CA THR A 172 5.93 10.66 8.17
C THR A 172 7.23 10.15 7.55
N SER A 173 8.18 11.05 7.28
CA SER A 173 9.55 10.72 6.88
C SER A 173 10.52 11.79 7.39
N ARG A 174 11.83 11.57 7.23
CA ARG A 174 12.86 12.57 7.61
C ARG A 174 12.64 13.94 6.95
N HIS A 175 12.12 13.96 5.73
CA HIS A 175 11.84 15.18 4.95
C HIS A 175 10.41 15.68 5.12
N ARG A 176 9.57 14.94 5.82
CA ARG A 176 8.14 15.21 6.05
C ARG A 176 7.77 14.86 7.49
N PRO A 177 8.30 15.61 8.49
CA PRO A 177 8.10 15.28 9.91
C PRO A 177 6.76 15.75 10.49
N TRP A 178 6.14 16.77 9.92
CA TRP A 178 4.96 17.48 10.45
C TRP A 178 3.60 16.98 9.93
N GLN A 179 3.57 16.22 8.85
CA GLN A 179 2.34 15.82 8.18
C GLN A 179 1.42 14.97 9.04
N LEU A 180 1.98 14.10 9.89
CA LEU A 180 1.17 13.28 10.80
C LEU A 180 0.48 14.13 11.87
N GLU A 181 1.18 15.08 12.47
CA GLU A 181 0.62 15.99 13.46
C GLU A 181 -0.53 16.81 12.85
N ARG A 182 -0.31 17.38 11.67
CA ARG A 182 -1.35 18.13 10.96
C ARG A 182 -2.55 17.25 10.57
N ALA A 183 -2.32 16.02 10.16
CA ALA A 183 -3.40 15.07 9.89
C ALA A 183 -4.22 14.78 11.15
N VAL A 184 -3.58 14.60 12.30
CA VAL A 184 -4.28 14.38 13.59
C VAL A 184 -5.11 15.61 13.98
N GLU A 185 -4.61 16.83 13.78
CA GLU A 185 -5.40 18.05 14.02
C GLU A 185 -6.70 18.07 13.20
N ILE A 186 -6.61 17.75 11.89
CA ILE A 186 -7.77 17.69 11.01
C ILE A 186 -8.75 16.60 11.47
N LEU A 187 -8.25 15.40 11.75
CA LEU A 187 -9.06 14.28 12.20
C LEU A 187 -9.76 14.58 13.53
N SER A 188 -9.09 15.28 14.44
CA SER A 188 -9.63 15.65 15.76
C SER A 188 -10.79 16.66 15.68
N SER A 189 -10.98 17.34 14.55
CA SER A 189 -12.15 18.19 14.31
C SER A 189 -13.42 17.36 14.05
N HIS A 190 -13.30 16.07 13.74
CA HIS A 190 -14.40 15.18 13.38
C HIS A 190 -14.49 13.92 14.27
N ARG A 191 -13.48 13.66 15.09
CA ARG A 191 -13.35 12.44 15.89
C ARG A 191 -13.14 12.78 17.35
N LEU A 192 -13.65 11.91 18.21
CA LEU A 192 -13.36 11.99 19.64
C LEU A 192 -11.88 11.63 19.91
N PRO A 193 -11.26 12.23 20.94
CA PRO A 193 -9.89 11.86 21.35
C PRO A 193 -9.71 10.35 21.58
N ALA A 194 -10.73 9.69 22.12
CA ALA A 194 -10.74 8.25 22.40
C ALA A 194 -11.03 7.37 21.17
N THR A 195 -11.17 7.94 19.97
CA THR A 195 -11.39 7.13 18.74
C THR A 195 -10.25 6.11 18.57
N PRO A 196 -10.60 4.82 18.37
CA PRO A 196 -9.60 3.77 18.21
C PRO A 196 -8.73 3.98 16.96
N VAL A 197 -7.43 3.81 17.14
CA VAL A 197 -6.43 3.88 16.06
C VAL A 197 -5.54 2.64 16.13
N VAL A 198 -5.39 1.96 15.01
CA VAL A 198 -4.46 0.84 14.86
C VAL A 198 -3.18 1.33 14.19
N VAL A 199 -2.04 1.12 14.83
CA VAL A 199 -0.73 1.46 14.29
C VAL A 199 0.00 0.17 14.00
N GLY A 200 0.23 -0.15 12.72
CA GLY A 200 0.94 -1.33 12.27
C GLY A 200 2.25 -0.97 11.58
N ARG A 201 3.36 -1.45 12.12
CA ARG A 201 4.71 -1.25 11.58
C ARG A 201 5.29 -2.59 11.18
N ASP A 202 5.89 -2.66 9.99
CA ASP A 202 6.51 -3.86 9.43
C ASP A 202 5.59 -5.10 9.44
N VAL A 203 4.29 -4.92 9.34
CA VAL A 203 3.35 -6.04 9.38
C VAL A 203 3.65 -7.05 8.27
N GLY A 204 3.80 -8.33 8.66
CA GLY A 204 4.24 -9.40 7.77
C GLY A 204 5.76 -9.52 7.63
N ARG A 205 6.57 -8.76 8.39
CA ARG A 205 8.04 -8.78 8.34
C ARG A 205 8.64 -9.07 9.71
N PRO A 206 9.91 -9.47 9.78
CA PRO A 206 10.62 -9.54 11.06
C PRO A 206 10.58 -8.16 11.74
N GLY A 207 10.23 -8.17 13.05
CA GLY A 207 10.07 -6.94 13.81
C GLY A 207 8.68 -6.29 13.68
N GLU A 208 7.67 -7.05 13.20
CA GLU A 208 6.27 -6.62 13.20
C GLU A 208 5.84 -6.10 14.58
N VAL A 209 5.25 -4.91 14.59
CA VAL A 209 4.63 -4.31 15.77
C VAL A 209 3.25 -3.81 15.40
N VAL A 210 2.24 -4.23 16.17
CA VAL A 210 0.87 -3.73 16.02
C VAL A 210 0.40 -3.23 17.39
N ARG A 211 -0.12 -2.01 17.43
CA ARG A 211 -0.67 -1.38 18.62
C ARG A 211 -2.06 -0.85 18.34
N VAL A 212 -2.93 -0.97 19.32
CA VAL A 212 -4.23 -0.30 19.36
C VAL A 212 -4.11 0.82 20.38
N ILE A 213 -4.33 2.04 19.94
CA ILE A 213 -4.21 3.27 20.74
C ILE A 213 -5.43 4.16 20.49
N THR A 214 -5.47 5.32 21.10
CA THR A 214 -6.48 6.36 20.84
C THR A 214 -5.92 7.45 19.93
N LEU A 215 -6.81 8.23 19.30
CA LEU A 215 -6.41 9.29 18.36
C LEU A 215 -5.53 10.35 19.01
N ASP A 216 -5.82 10.74 20.25
CA ASP A 216 -5.02 11.71 21.00
C ASP A 216 -3.61 11.22 21.33
N ALA A 217 -3.39 9.90 21.42
CA ALA A 217 -2.08 9.30 21.64
C ALA A 217 -1.25 9.13 20.35
N LEU A 218 -1.82 9.37 19.17
CA LEU A 218 -1.22 8.98 17.89
C LEU A 218 0.09 9.74 17.59
N VAL A 219 0.16 11.04 17.88
CA VAL A 219 1.37 11.86 17.63
C VAL A 219 2.53 11.36 18.48
N GLU A 220 2.28 11.14 19.78
CA GLU A 220 3.28 10.63 20.73
C GLU A 220 3.73 9.20 20.41
N ALA A 221 2.79 8.36 19.95
CA ALA A 221 3.09 6.99 19.56
C ALA A 221 4.11 6.90 18.41
N GLY A 222 4.17 7.92 17.58
CA GLY A 222 5.09 8.05 16.45
C GLY A 222 4.81 7.06 15.31
N ALA A 223 5.36 7.38 14.16
CA ALA A 223 5.29 6.54 12.96
C ALA A 223 6.53 6.75 12.08
N ASP A 224 6.75 5.87 11.12
CA ASP A 224 7.78 6.01 10.09
C ASP A 224 7.24 5.54 8.72
N MET A 225 8.10 5.51 7.70
CA MET A 225 7.72 5.09 6.33
C MET A 225 7.33 3.60 6.22
N ARG A 226 7.53 2.81 7.27
CA ARG A 226 7.17 1.40 7.34
C ARG A 226 5.88 1.18 8.13
N THR A 227 5.20 2.26 8.47
CA THR A 227 3.99 2.27 9.30
C THR A 227 2.76 2.55 8.44
N VAL A 228 1.69 1.79 8.67
CA VAL A 228 0.33 2.11 8.23
C VAL A 228 -0.54 2.31 9.47
N ILE A 229 -1.37 3.34 9.42
CA ILE A 229 -2.26 3.72 10.51
C ILE A 229 -3.70 3.53 10.02
N VAL A 230 -4.55 2.89 10.83
CA VAL A 230 -5.99 2.78 10.57
C VAL A 230 -6.72 3.56 11.64
N VAL A 231 -7.30 4.68 11.27
CA VAL A 231 -8.11 5.54 12.15
C VAL A 231 -9.56 5.09 12.06
N GLY A 232 -10.17 4.77 13.19
CA GLY A 232 -11.55 4.32 13.26
C GLY A 232 -12.57 5.40 12.90
N SER A 233 -13.79 4.99 12.60
CA SER A 233 -14.98 5.84 12.53
C SER A 233 -15.55 6.09 13.94
N SER A 234 -16.63 6.85 14.01
CA SER A 234 -17.38 7.07 15.28
C SER A 234 -17.92 5.77 15.90
N THR A 235 -18.13 4.74 15.06
CA THR A 235 -18.69 3.44 15.48
C THR A 235 -17.64 2.36 15.72
N THR A 236 -16.37 2.61 15.43
CA THR A 236 -15.29 1.64 15.66
C THR A 236 -15.16 1.31 17.14
N ARG A 237 -15.06 0.02 17.46
CA ARG A 237 -15.03 -0.50 18.83
C ARG A 237 -13.78 -1.31 19.12
N VAL A 238 -13.33 -1.23 20.37
CA VAL A 238 -12.28 -2.09 20.93
C VAL A 238 -12.92 -3.10 21.88
N LEU A 239 -12.53 -4.37 21.76
CA LEU A 239 -12.95 -5.46 22.63
C LEU A 239 -11.77 -5.81 23.57
N PRO A 240 -11.72 -5.24 24.79
CA PRO A 240 -10.53 -5.31 25.65
C PRO A 240 -10.20 -6.73 26.12
N ASP A 241 -11.23 -7.58 26.26
CA ASP A 241 -11.08 -8.95 26.76
C ASP A 241 -10.80 -9.98 25.64
N ARG A 242 -10.54 -9.53 24.43
CA ARG A 242 -10.24 -10.40 23.30
C ARG A 242 -8.76 -10.35 22.93
N PRO A 243 -8.22 -11.48 22.42
CA PRO A 243 -6.86 -11.47 21.88
C PRO A 243 -6.74 -10.44 20.73
N LEU A 244 -5.53 -9.94 20.48
CA LEU A 244 -5.28 -8.87 19.52
C LEU A 244 -5.95 -9.12 18.16
N GLY A 245 -5.90 -10.32 17.63
CA GLY A 245 -6.53 -10.68 16.35
C GLY A 245 -8.06 -10.59 16.28
N ALA A 246 -8.74 -10.25 17.37
CA ALA A 246 -10.19 -10.03 17.42
C ALA A 246 -10.56 -8.84 18.31
N SER A 247 -9.65 -7.89 18.47
CA SER A 247 -9.77 -6.80 19.44
C SER A 247 -10.39 -5.52 18.89
N VAL A 248 -10.38 -5.29 17.57
CA VAL A 248 -10.92 -4.08 16.94
C VAL A 248 -11.81 -4.43 15.77
N TYR A 249 -12.97 -3.78 15.71
CA TYR A 249 -13.86 -3.89 14.55
C TYR A 249 -14.66 -2.61 14.35
N THR A 250 -15.14 -2.38 13.13
CA THR A 250 -16.13 -1.36 12.80
C THR A 250 -17.41 -2.08 12.41
N PRO A 251 -18.56 -1.82 13.10
CA PRO A 251 -19.85 -2.41 12.77
C PRO A 251 -20.27 -2.12 11.33
N ARG A 252 -20.96 -3.05 10.70
CA ARG A 252 -21.49 -2.90 9.33
C ARG A 252 -22.76 -2.05 9.23
N TRP A 253 -23.26 -1.57 10.35
CA TRP A 253 -24.51 -0.83 10.44
C TRP A 253 -24.42 0.27 11.51
N TYR A 254 -25.20 1.33 11.31
CA TYR A 254 -25.42 2.38 12.29
C TYR A 254 -26.73 2.10 13.04
N GLY A 255 -26.70 2.05 14.36
CA GLY A 255 -27.89 1.84 15.20
C GLY A 255 -27.52 1.25 16.55
N ASP A 256 -28.50 1.31 17.50
CA ASP A 256 -28.37 0.70 18.81
C ASP A 256 -28.39 -0.83 18.70
N ASP A 257 -27.70 -1.52 19.61
CA ASP A 257 -27.53 -2.98 19.70
C ASP A 257 -28.88 -3.75 19.94
N THR A 258 -30.00 -3.16 19.59
CA THR A 258 -31.36 -3.70 19.84
C THR A 258 -31.98 -4.43 18.65
N VAL A 259 -31.21 -4.80 17.63
CA VAL A 259 -31.71 -5.76 16.65
C VAL A 259 -31.61 -7.15 17.25
N THR A 260 -32.64 -7.48 18.01
CA THR A 260 -32.96 -8.86 18.39
C THR A 260 -33.15 -9.68 17.12
N THR A 261 -32.37 -10.74 16.96
CA THR A 261 -32.55 -11.82 15.97
C THR A 261 -33.95 -12.40 16.01
#